data_57261bd162ceaaa8b182ffd15611ef48
#
_entry.id   57261bd162ceaaa8b182ffd15611ef48
#
_cell.length_a   1.000
_cell.length_b   1.000
_cell.length_c   1.000
_cell.angle_alpha   90.00
_cell.angle_beta   90.00
_cell.angle_gamma   90.00
#
_symmetry.space_group_name_H-M   'P 1'
#
loop_
_entity.id
_entity.type
_entity.pdbx_description
1 polymer ?
#
loop_
_entity_poly.entity_id
_entity_poly.type
_entity_poly.pdbx_seq_one_letter_code
_entity_poly.pdbx_strand_id
1 'polypeptide(L)'
;MMKRNPINHRIHAIGASAVTAATVVTLAAGPAHATSGYDRAALQRDLAAIRDAGTLGVQARVVSPAGDLSAAAGTAVRGRTVPIPLDGHFRMGSNTKTFVATVILQLEAEGRLSLGDSVERWLPGLVRGNGNDGRAITVRHLLQHTSGLHDSVGDIEMKMRTEQGYRAYRFLRMSPRKLVALSVGRRPLFSPGTRWSYSNINYLLAGMIVEKATGNSWRDEVTHRIVTPLRLRETTLPGDASRLPKPHPQSYTEDAETGRPFRATVLSLGWAGPAGEAVTTTGDLGRFWRALLGGRLLTPRQLKKMTTTVPVGAPGREFGLGMAKQRLSCGITAWSHPGGTPGFITDDAVTEDGRTSVIVSRTTYPGTPAQGQATARLIDNALCANR
;
A
#
# COMPACT_ATOMS: atom_id res chain seq x y z
N MET A 1 -32.98 71.30 8.91
CA MET A 1 -33.09 72.57 8.20
C MET A 1 -33.14 72.29 6.71
N MET A 2 -34.28 72.61 6.20
CA MET A 2 -34.58 73.19 4.86
C MET A 2 -34.16 72.38 3.65
N LYS A 3 -35.15 71.78 2.95
CA LYS A 3 -36.02 72.31 1.85
C LYS A 3 -35.25 72.41 0.52
N ARG A 4 -35.73 72.04 -0.63
CA ARG A 4 -37.01 71.75 -1.25
C ARG A 4 -36.75 71.20 -2.70
N ASN A 5 -37.65 70.41 -3.16
CA ASN A 5 -37.99 70.07 -4.56
C ASN A 5 -38.40 71.33 -5.38
N PRO A 6 -38.90 71.18 -6.59
CA PRO A 6 -38.68 70.38 -7.84
C PRO A 6 -38.61 71.29 -9.09
N ILE A 7 -38.60 70.71 -10.32
CA ILE A 7 -39.40 71.23 -11.47
C ILE A 7 -39.33 70.19 -12.64
N ASN A 8 -40.52 69.83 -13.07
CA ASN A 8 -40.84 69.13 -14.30
C ASN A 8 -40.64 70.00 -15.58
N HIS A 9 -40.30 69.36 -16.71
CA HIS A 9 -40.91 69.69 -17.96
C HIS A 9 -40.96 68.50 -18.95
N ARG A 10 -42.15 68.30 -19.45
CA ARG A 10 -42.56 67.39 -20.54
C ARG A 10 -42.06 67.96 -21.90
N ILE A 11 -41.94 67.09 -22.88
CA ILE A 11 -42.62 67.10 -24.22
C ILE A 11 -41.68 66.56 -25.33
N HIS A 12 -42.03 65.61 -25.99
CA HIS A 12 -42.55 65.24 -27.33
C HIS A 12 -41.92 64.01 -27.93
N ALA A 13 -42.78 63.12 -28.32
CA ALA A 13 -42.52 61.92 -29.10
C ALA A 13 -42.25 62.25 -30.56
N ILE A 14 -41.27 61.59 -31.18
CA ILE A 14 -41.22 61.29 -32.59
C ILE A 14 -40.77 59.86 -32.78
N GLY A 15 -41.61 59.05 -33.38
CA GLY A 15 -41.33 57.64 -33.64
C GLY A 15 -40.34 57.46 -34.78
N ALA A 16 -39.48 56.49 -34.61
CA ALA A 16 -38.74 55.89 -35.71
C ALA A 16 -38.69 54.38 -35.46
N SER A 17 -39.36 53.62 -36.29
CA SER A 17 -39.40 52.19 -36.37
C SER A 17 -38.01 51.70 -36.79
N ALA A 18 -37.26 51.13 -35.85
CA ALA A 18 -36.04 50.41 -36.16
C ALA A 18 -36.32 48.87 -36.15
N VAL A 19 -36.20 48.31 -37.34
CA VAL A 19 -36.23 46.87 -37.58
C VAL A 19 -34.99 46.30 -36.97
N THR A 20 -35.11 45.62 -35.83
CA THR A 20 -34.03 44.87 -35.17
C THR A 20 -33.91 43.49 -35.81
N ALA A 21 -32.90 43.33 -36.68
CA ALA A 21 -32.47 42.00 -37.13
C ALA A 21 -31.90 41.21 -35.93
N ALA A 22 -32.61 40.18 -35.49
CA ALA A 22 -32.15 39.25 -34.50
C ALA A 22 -31.07 38.36 -35.12
N THR A 23 -29.80 38.65 -34.82
CA THR A 23 -28.68 37.75 -35.10
C THR A 23 -28.78 36.57 -34.17
N VAL A 24 -29.21 35.40 -34.67
CA VAL A 24 -29.11 34.13 -33.97
C VAL A 24 -27.62 33.74 -33.88
N VAL A 25 -27.00 33.99 -32.76
CA VAL A 25 -25.67 33.44 -32.46
C VAL A 25 -25.88 31.97 -32.12
N THR A 26 -25.68 31.11 -33.11
CA THR A 26 -25.50 29.68 -32.88
C THR A 26 -24.18 29.49 -32.10
N LEU A 27 -24.28 29.31 -30.77
CA LEU A 27 -23.20 28.78 -29.99
C LEU A 27 -22.92 27.35 -30.50
N ALA A 28 -21.93 27.21 -31.36
CA ALA A 28 -21.36 25.91 -31.65
C ALA A 28 -20.88 25.33 -30.35
N ALA A 29 -21.56 24.29 -29.84
CA ALA A 29 -21.05 23.47 -28.76
C ALA A 29 -19.70 22.94 -29.24
N GLY A 30 -18.62 23.44 -28.65
CA GLY A 30 -17.29 22.89 -28.86
C GLY A 30 -17.33 21.38 -28.60
N PRO A 31 -16.49 20.60 -29.29
CA PRO A 31 -16.46 19.16 -29.08
C PRO A 31 -16.30 18.90 -27.57
N ALA A 32 -17.27 18.21 -27.01
CA ALA A 32 -17.12 17.66 -25.65
C ALA A 32 -15.78 16.93 -25.66
N HIS A 33 -14.81 17.41 -24.89
CA HIS A 33 -13.57 16.71 -24.69
C HIS A 33 -14.01 15.40 -24.05
N ALA A 34 -14.05 14.33 -24.83
CA ALA A 34 -14.10 12.98 -24.31
C ALA A 34 -13.01 12.94 -23.25
N THR A 35 -13.37 12.67 -22.01
CA THR A 35 -12.40 12.48 -20.94
C THR A 35 -11.48 11.36 -21.42
N SER A 36 -10.31 11.74 -21.94
CA SER A 36 -9.31 10.76 -22.33
C SER A 36 -9.01 9.91 -21.10
N GLY A 37 -9.19 8.61 -21.19
CA GLY A 37 -8.86 7.70 -20.12
C GLY A 37 -7.42 7.96 -19.64
N TYR A 38 -7.07 7.46 -18.47
CA TYR A 38 -5.72 7.63 -17.92
C TYR A 38 -4.68 7.06 -18.88
N ASP A 39 -3.89 7.93 -19.49
CA ASP A 39 -2.91 7.60 -20.54
C ASP A 39 -1.46 7.70 -20.04
N ARG A 40 -0.51 7.37 -20.91
CA ARG A 40 0.92 7.45 -20.60
C ARG A 40 1.36 8.87 -20.24
N ALA A 41 0.79 9.89 -20.86
CA ALA A 41 1.15 11.28 -20.58
C ALA A 41 0.66 11.70 -19.18
N ALA A 42 -0.55 11.29 -18.78
CA ALA A 42 -1.07 11.48 -17.43
C ALA A 42 -0.19 10.78 -16.39
N LEU A 43 0.16 9.51 -16.62
CA LEU A 43 1.05 8.77 -15.73
C LEU A 43 2.41 9.47 -15.59
N GLN A 44 2.97 9.97 -16.69
CA GLN A 44 4.27 10.66 -16.67
C GLN A 44 4.21 11.99 -15.91
N ARG A 45 3.11 12.77 -16.05
CA ARG A 45 2.88 14.01 -15.28
C ARG A 45 2.78 13.71 -13.77
N ASP A 46 2.01 12.69 -13.39
CA ASP A 46 1.83 12.33 -11.98
C ASP A 46 3.15 11.82 -11.35
N LEU A 47 3.94 11.05 -12.09
CA LEU A 47 5.26 10.61 -11.65
C LEU A 47 6.24 11.79 -11.52
N ALA A 48 6.19 12.76 -12.42
CA ALA A 48 6.98 13.98 -12.32
C ALA A 48 6.61 14.76 -11.05
N ALA A 49 5.33 14.85 -10.71
CA ALA A 49 4.88 15.50 -9.47
C ALA A 49 5.41 14.79 -8.21
N ILE A 50 5.50 13.44 -8.21
CA ILE A 50 6.09 12.68 -7.10
C ILE A 50 7.61 12.95 -7.00
N ARG A 51 8.32 12.99 -8.13
CA ARG A 51 9.74 13.36 -8.18
C ARG A 51 9.94 14.78 -7.66
N ASP A 52 9.16 15.76 -8.11
CA ASP A 52 9.27 17.17 -7.77
C ASP A 52 8.92 17.44 -6.30
N ALA A 53 8.14 16.54 -5.68
CA ALA A 53 7.93 16.50 -4.23
C ALA A 53 9.18 16.00 -3.44
N GLY A 54 10.31 15.73 -4.12
CA GLY A 54 11.59 15.35 -3.51
C GLY A 54 11.90 13.85 -3.51
N THR A 55 11.15 13.02 -4.26
CA THR A 55 11.50 11.60 -4.43
C THR A 55 12.64 11.47 -5.42
N LEU A 56 13.73 10.77 -5.04
CA LEU A 56 14.89 10.57 -5.93
C LEU A 56 14.51 9.81 -7.20
N GLY A 57 13.76 8.73 -7.05
CA GLY A 57 13.33 7.89 -8.13
C GLY A 57 12.00 7.21 -7.82
N VAL A 58 11.13 7.13 -8.80
CA VAL A 58 9.82 6.49 -8.71
C VAL A 58 9.51 5.74 -9.99
N GLN A 59 8.93 4.56 -9.86
CA GLN A 59 8.36 3.76 -10.93
C GLN A 59 6.91 3.43 -10.61
N ALA A 60 6.06 3.40 -11.62
CA ALA A 60 4.68 2.97 -11.46
C ALA A 60 4.19 2.15 -12.65
N ARG A 61 3.20 1.30 -12.36
CA ARG A 61 2.44 0.54 -13.36
C ARG A 61 0.96 0.65 -13.06
N VAL A 62 0.21 0.97 -14.09
CA VAL A 62 -1.26 1.03 -14.09
C VAL A 62 -1.75 -0.02 -15.07
N VAL A 63 -2.53 -0.97 -14.60
CA VAL A 63 -3.18 -1.96 -15.47
C VAL A 63 -4.68 -1.82 -15.32
N SER A 64 -5.36 -1.65 -16.44
CA SER A 64 -6.81 -1.49 -16.52
C SER A 64 -7.35 -2.22 -17.74
N PRO A 65 -8.68 -2.31 -17.95
CA PRO A 65 -9.24 -2.80 -19.19
C PRO A 65 -8.80 -2.01 -20.43
N ALA A 66 -8.40 -0.75 -20.27
CA ALA A 66 -7.90 0.10 -21.37
C ALA A 66 -6.44 -0.21 -21.75
N GLY A 67 -5.69 -0.92 -20.92
CA GLY A 67 -4.31 -1.28 -21.21
C GLY A 67 -3.39 -1.41 -20.01
N ASP A 68 -2.11 -1.55 -20.31
CA ASP A 68 -1.01 -1.72 -19.37
C ASP A 68 0.02 -0.59 -19.58
N LEU A 69 0.08 0.34 -18.64
CA LEU A 69 0.95 1.50 -18.67
C LEU A 69 2.03 1.36 -17.62
N SER A 70 3.29 1.56 -18.00
CA SER A 70 4.40 1.68 -17.06
C SER A 70 5.24 2.91 -17.39
N ALA A 71 5.68 3.63 -16.38
CA ALA A 71 6.55 4.78 -16.50
C ALA A 71 7.39 4.97 -15.24
N ALA A 72 8.41 5.82 -15.34
CA ALA A 72 9.28 6.16 -14.23
C ALA A 72 9.72 7.63 -14.32
N ALA A 73 10.09 8.20 -13.19
CA ALA A 73 10.68 9.54 -13.09
C ALA A 73 11.83 9.56 -12.09
N GLY A 74 12.74 10.52 -12.25
CA GLY A 74 13.95 10.63 -11.42
C GLY A 74 15.07 9.71 -11.87
N THR A 75 15.98 9.37 -10.96
CA THR A 75 17.18 8.61 -11.26
C THR A 75 17.35 7.36 -10.39
N ALA A 76 17.94 6.30 -10.97
CA ALA A 76 18.24 5.06 -10.27
C ALA A 76 19.43 5.19 -9.30
N VAL A 77 20.28 6.21 -9.47
CA VAL A 77 21.46 6.43 -8.63
C VAL A 77 21.60 7.92 -8.37
N ARG A 78 21.66 8.31 -7.10
CA ARG A 78 21.83 9.69 -6.70
C ARG A 78 23.10 10.30 -7.29
N GLY A 79 22.98 11.51 -7.86
CA GLY A 79 24.07 12.22 -8.49
C GLY A 79 24.48 11.67 -9.87
N ARG A 80 23.67 10.79 -10.47
CA ARG A 80 23.90 10.25 -11.82
C ARG A 80 22.60 10.31 -12.65
N THR A 81 22.74 10.37 -13.96
CA THR A 81 21.61 10.42 -14.92
C THR A 81 21.14 9.02 -15.37
N VAL A 82 21.27 8.01 -14.48
CA VAL A 82 20.84 6.64 -14.80
C VAL A 82 19.33 6.53 -14.64
N PRO A 83 18.58 6.12 -15.68
CA PRO A 83 17.12 6.02 -15.59
C PRO A 83 16.69 4.89 -14.63
N ILE A 84 15.53 5.04 -14.01
CA ILE A 84 14.89 3.98 -13.24
C ILE A 84 14.45 2.86 -14.19
N PRO A 85 14.82 1.59 -13.93
CA PRO A 85 14.33 0.47 -14.73
C PRO A 85 12.84 0.26 -14.48
N LEU A 86 12.02 0.19 -15.55
CA LEU A 86 10.57 0.04 -15.47
C LEU A 86 10.13 -1.28 -14.80
N ASP A 87 10.93 -2.34 -14.94
CA ASP A 87 10.73 -3.64 -14.30
C ASP A 87 11.76 -3.86 -13.16
N GLY A 88 12.17 -2.76 -12.52
CA GLY A 88 13.15 -2.80 -11.44
C GLY A 88 12.58 -3.47 -10.20
N HIS A 89 13.40 -4.36 -9.60
CA HIS A 89 13.06 -5.00 -8.33
C HIS A 89 13.11 -4.01 -7.16
N PHE A 90 12.20 -4.19 -6.23
CA PHE A 90 12.15 -3.44 -4.98
C PHE A 90 11.68 -4.31 -3.82
N ARG A 91 12.02 -3.91 -2.60
CA ARG A 91 11.47 -4.52 -1.38
C ARG A 91 10.06 -4.02 -1.19
N MET A 92 9.09 -4.93 -1.25
CA MET A 92 7.68 -4.53 -1.13
C MET A 92 7.22 -4.36 0.32
N GLY A 93 8.10 -4.67 1.30
CA GLY A 93 7.78 -4.49 2.70
C GLY A 93 6.49 -5.19 3.10
N SER A 94 5.64 -4.47 3.80
CA SER A 94 4.41 -5.01 4.38
C SER A 94 3.37 -5.54 3.39
N ASN A 95 3.51 -5.33 2.08
CA ASN A 95 2.72 -6.05 1.08
C ASN A 95 2.86 -7.58 1.22
N THR A 96 3.98 -8.06 1.77
CA THR A 96 4.20 -9.48 2.12
C THR A 96 3.06 -10.04 2.97
N LYS A 97 2.47 -9.22 3.85
CA LYS A 97 1.37 -9.62 4.74
C LYS A 97 0.13 -10.11 3.98
N THR A 98 -0.20 -9.45 2.87
CA THR A 98 -1.37 -9.84 2.07
C THR A 98 -1.19 -11.25 1.46
N PHE A 99 0.04 -11.61 1.07
CA PHE A 99 0.36 -12.97 0.60
C PHE A 99 0.15 -14.00 1.72
N VAL A 100 0.65 -13.70 2.93
CA VAL A 100 0.50 -14.61 4.09
C VAL A 100 -0.98 -14.74 4.50
N ALA A 101 -1.73 -13.63 4.52
CA ALA A 101 -3.17 -13.66 4.80
C ALA A 101 -3.94 -14.48 3.76
N THR A 102 -3.56 -14.41 2.48
CA THR A 102 -4.15 -15.22 1.40
C THR A 102 -3.89 -16.70 1.64
N VAL A 103 -2.66 -17.10 2.00
CA VAL A 103 -2.34 -18.50 2.34
C VAL A 103 -3.18 -19.00 3.51
N ILE A 104 -3.30 -18.21 4.58
CA ILE A 104 -4.13 -18.59 5.75
C ILE A 104 -5.60 -18.79 5.34
N LEU A 105 -6.14 -17.94 4.47
CA LEU A 105 -7.51 -18.08 4.01
C LEU A 105 -7.70 -19.29 3.08
N GLN A 106 -6.69 -19.68 2.31
CA GLN A 106 -6.71 -20.93 1.55
C GLN A 106 -6.69 -22.14 2.48
N LEU A 107 -5.83 -22.14 3.51
CA LEU A 107 -5.77 -23.20 4.52
C LEU A 107 -7.08 -23.29 5.32
N GLU A 108 -7.76 -22.18 5.56
CA GLU A 108 -9.08 -22.15 6.19
C GLU A 108 -10.15 -22.75 5.28
N ALA A 109 -10.08 -22.50 3.97
CA ALA A 109 -10.99 -23.11 3.01
C ALA A 109 -10.80 -24.64 2.90
N GLU A 110 -9.57 -25.11 3.09
CA GLU A 110 -9.18 -26.52 3.12
C GLU A 110 -9.54 -27.22 4.45
N GLY A 111 -10.06 -26.46 5.45
CA GLY A 111 -10.38 -27.01 6.77
C GLY A 111 -9.16 -27.32 7.65
N ARG A 112 -7.97 -26.88 7.26
CA ARG A 112 -6.70 -27.15 7.97
C ARG A 112 -6.52 -26.27 9.19
N LEU A 113 -7.15 -25.10 9.23
CA LEU A 113 -7.21 -24.18 10.36
C LEU A 113 -8.53 -23.40 10.34
N SER A 114 -8.82 -22.68 11.44
CA SER A 114 -9.96 -21.76 11.52
C SER A 114 -9.46 -20.36 11.90
N LEU A 115 -10.07 -19.32 11.33
CA LEU A 115 -9.84 -17.94 11.78
C LEU A 115 -10.19 -17.72 13.25
N GLY A 116 -11.04 -18.56 13.83
CA GLY A 116 -11.39 -18.57 15.26
C GLY A 116 -10.41 -19.34 16.15
N ASP A 117 -9.47 -20.11 15.58
CA ASP A 117 -8.48 -20.82 16.37
C ASP A 117 -7.63 -19.84 17.17
N SER A 118 -7.36 -20.18 18.44
CA SER A 118 -6.47 -19.38 19.28
C SER A 118 -5.00 -19.58 18.87
N VAL A 119 -4.19 -18.56 19.11
CA VAL A 119 -2.72 -18.67 18.95
C VAL A 119 -2.15 -19.78 19.82
N GLU A 120 -2.67 -19.97 21.03
CA GLU A 120 -2.24 -21.03 21.95
C GLU A 120 -2.45 -22.43 21.38
N ARG A 121 -3.52 -22.67 20.59
CA ARG A 121 -3.73 -23.97 19.93
C ARG A 121 -2.59 -24.34 18.99
N TRP A 122 -2.08 -23.38 18.23
CA TRP A 122 -1.04 -23.62 17.23
C TRP A 122 0.38 -23.47 17.76
N LEU A 123 0.57 -22.56 18.72
CA LEU A 123 1.86 -22.15 19.27
C LEU A 123 1.80 -22.16 20.80
N PRO A 124 1.64 -23.35 21.42
CA PRO A 124 1.42 -23.45 22.85
C PRO A 124 2.57 -22.83 23.65
N GLY A 125 2.20 -22.00 24.65
CA GLY A 125 3.09 -21.31 25.56
C GLY A 125 3.91 -20.15 24.98
N LEU A 126 3.79 -19.87 23.66
CA LEU A 126 4.62 -18.85 23.00
C LEU A 126 4.17 -17.43 23.34
N VAL A 127 2.86 -17.18 23.39
CA VAL A 127 2.28 -15.86 23.71
C VAL A 127 1.73 -15.90 25.12
N ARG A 128 2.63 -15.63 26.10
CA ARG A 128 2.32 -15.73 27.51
C ARG A 128 3.17 -14.76 28.36
N GLY A 129 2.61 -14.22 29.42
CA GLY A 129 3.28 -13.33 30.37
C GLY A 129 2.96 -11.85 30.20
N ASN A 130 3.17 -11.07 31.24
CA ASN A 130 2.90 -9.62 31.33
C ASN A 130 1.50 -9.21 30.89
N GLY A 131 0.48 -10.08 31.08
CA GLY A 131 -0.90 -9.84 30.64
C GLY A 131 -1.18 -10.27 29.19
N ASN A 132 -0.20 -10.79 28.45
CA ASN A 132 -0.42 -11.42 27.15
C ASN A 132 -0.91 -12.86 27.34
N ASP A 133 -1.95 -13.25 26.58
CA ASP A 133 -2.51 -14.59 26.63
C ASP A 133 -2.92 -15.06 25.21
N GLY A 134 -2.15 -16.01 24.66
CA GLY A 134 -2.39 -16.60 23.35
C GLY A 134 -3.75 -17.32 23.24
N ARG A 135 -4.40 -17.69 24.37
CA ARG A 135 -5.75 -18.30 24.36
C ARG A 135 -6.83 -17.30 23.96
N ALA A 136 -6.64 -16.01 24.24
CA ALA A 136 -7.57 -14.95 23.92
C ALA A 136 -7.33 -14.36 22.52
N ILE A 137 -6.19 -14.61 21.89
CA ILE A 137 -5.82 -14.07 20.58
C ILE A 137 -6.14 -15.12 19.52
N THR A 138 -7.01 -14.76 18.56
CA THR A 138 -7.35 -15.65 17.44
C THR A 138 -6.49 -15.37 16.21
N VAL A 139 -6.47 -16.29 15.24
CA VAL A 139 -5.86 -16.09 13.92
C VAL A 139 -6.44 -14.84 13.24
N ARG A 140 -7.76 -14.61 13.35
CA ARG A 140 -8.41 -13.39 12.86
C ARG A 140 -7.81 -12.13 13.48
N HIS A 141 -7.62 -12.12 14.79
CA HIS A 141 -7.04 -10.96 15.49
C HIS A 141 -5.63 -10.65 14.99
N LEU A 142 -4.83 -11.67 14.63
CA LEU A 142 -3.51 -11.47 14.01
C LEU A 142 -3.64 -10.80 12.64
N LEU A 143 -4.42 -11.38 11.73
CA LEU A 143 -4.52 -10.87 10.36
C LEU A 143 -5.12 -9.46 10.28
N GLN A 144 -5.96 -9.09 11.24
CA GLN A 144 -6.70 -7.83 11.30
C GLN A 144 -6.05 -6.76 12.18
N HIS A 145 -4.88 -7.06 12.80
CA HIS A 145 -4.19 -6.17 13.74
C HIS A 145 -5.02 -5.75 14.96
N THR A 146 -5.84 -6.66 15.48
CA THR A 146 -6.66 -6.46 16.69
C THR A 146 -6.21 -7.34 17.85
N SER A 147 -4.98 -7.86 17.83
CA SER A 147 -4.42 -8.71 18.89
C SER A 147 -4.03 -7.95 20.18
N GLY A 148 -3.69 -6.68 20.08
CA GLY A 148 -3.13 -5.88 21.17
C GLY A 148 -1.63 -6.12 21.43
N LEU A 149 -0.95 -7.00 20.68
CA LEU A 149 0.47 -7.30 20.86
C LEU A 149 1.35 -6.10 20.48
N HIS A 150 2.34 -5.81 21.34
CA HIS A 150 3.35 -4.78 21.07
C HIS A 150 4.20 -5.13 19.83
N ASP A 151 4.56 -4.12 19.03
CA ASP A 151 5.34 -4.30 17.80
C ASP A 151 6.86 -4.20 18.02
N SER A 152 7.48 -5.27 18.49
CA SER A 152 8.94 -5.32 18.66
C SER A 152 9.73 -5.31 17.34
N VAL A 153 9.11 -5.65 16.23
CA VAL A 153 9.70 -5.50 14.88
C VAL A 153 9.79 -4.02 14.51
N GLY A 154 8.71 -3.28 14.74
CA GLY A 154 8.69 -1.82 14.54
C GLY A 154 9.73 -1.09 15.41
N ASP A 155 9.97 -1.55 16.64
CA ASP A 155 11.03 -1.00 17.49
C ASP A 155 12.44 -1.14 16.85
N ILE A 156 12.69 -2.25 16.13
CA ILE A 156 13.95 -2.46 15.40
C ILE A 156 14.01 -1.61 14.14
N GLU A 157 12.91 -1.51 13.40
CA GLU A 157 12.81 -0.64 12.21
C GLU A 157 13.10 0.82 12.55
N MET A 158 12.58 1.29 13.70
CA MET A 158 12.86 2.66 14.18
C MET A 158 14.34 2.90 14.44
N LYS A 159 15.10 1.91 14.94
CA LYS A 159 16.56 2.02 15.12
C LYS A 159 17.30 2.16 13.79
N MET A 160 16.78 1.61 12.70
CA MET A 160 17.38 1.73 11.36
C MET A 160 17.09 3.06 10.64
N ARG A 161 16.42 4.01 11.30
CA ARG A 161 16.15 5.32 10.72
C ARG A 161 17.35 6.25 10.75
N THR A 162 18.43 5.91 11.47
CA THR A 162 19.72 6.58 11.37
C THR A 162 20.71 5.76 10.57
N GLU A 163 21.71 6.40 9.95
CA GLU A 163 22.74 5.66 9.20
C GLU A 163 23.52 4.72 10.11
N GLN A 164 23.83 5.14 11.34
CA GLN A 164 24.48 4.30 12.34
C GLN A 164 23.64 3.06 12.69
N GLY A 165 22.37 3.25 13.00
CA GLY A 165 21.45 2.16 13.31
C GLY A 165 21.23 1.25 12.11
N TYR A 166 21.08 1.78 10.90
CA TYR A 166 21.01 0.97 9.70
C TYR A 166 22.26 0.09 9.52
N ARG A 167 23.46 0.65 9.67
CA ARG A 167 24.72 -0.13 9.60
C ARG A 167 24.79 -1.22 10.64
N ALA A 168 24.28 -0.99 11.85
CA ALA A 168 24.26 -1.96 12.94
C ALA A 168 23.25 -3.10 12.72
N TYR A 169 22.08 -2.81 12.14
CA TYR A 169 20.97 -3.76 12.06
C TYR A 169 20.68 -4.31 10.66
N ARG A 170 21.27 -3.79 9.58
CA ARG A 170 20.97 -4.21 8.19
C ARG A 170 21.22 -5.68 7.88
N PHE A 171 21.98 -6.38 8.69
CA PHE A 171 22.25 -7.81 8.59
C PHE A 171 21.79 -8.57 9.84
N LEU A 172 20.83 -8.00 10.56
CA LEU A 172 20.28 -8.64 11.77
C LEU A 172 19.75 -10.03 11.42
N ARG A 173 20.10 -10.99 12.28
CA ARG A 173 19.50 -12.33 12.30
C ARG A 173 18.86 -12.54 13.65
N MET A 174 17.55 -12.68 13.66
CA MET A 174 16.78 -12.91 14.86
C MET A 174 15.63 -13.87 14.57
N SER A 175 15.50 -14.90 15.39
CA SER A 175 14.42 -15.86 15.20
C SER A 175 13.05 -15.22 15.50
N PRO A 176 11.98 -15.66 14.84
CA PRO A 176 10.62 -15.19 15.13
C PRO A 176 10.26 -15.37 16.61
N ARG A 177 10.66 -16.49 17.25
CA ARG A 177 10.43 -16.73 18.69
C ARG A 177 11.05 -15.65 19.57
N LYS A 178 12.27 -15.19 19.25
CA LYS A 178 12.93 -14.12 20.01
C LYS A 178 12.22 -12.79 19.85
N LEU A 179 11.74 -12.47 18.63
CA LEU A 179 10.94 -11.26 18.38
C LEU A 179 9.60 -11.29 19.13
N VAL A 180 8.92 -12.44 19.14
CA VAL A 180 7.70 -12.64 19.94
C VAL A 180 7.99 -12.48 21.43
N ALA A 181 9.10 -13.05 21.94
CA ALA A 181 9.49 -12.90 23.34
C ALA A 181 9.73 -11.43 23.73
N LEU A 182 10.33 -10.62 22.86
CA LEU A 182 10.46 -9.17 23.08
C LEU A 182 9.09 -8.46 23.12
N SER A 183 8.14 -8.89 22.30
CA SER A 183 6.78 -8.34 22.28
C SER A 183 6.04 -8.66 23.58
N VAL A 184 5.99 -9.94 23.99
CA VAL A 184 5.28 -10.38 25.22
C VAL A 184 6.01 -9.98 26.50
N GLY A 185 7.26 -9.52 26.40
CA GLY A 185 7.98 -8.85 27.47
C GLY A 185 7.35 -7.51 27.88
N ARG A 186 6.46 -6.96 27.06
CA ARG A 186 5.67 -5.76 27.33
C ARG A 186 4.20 -6.12 27.53
N ARG A 187 3.47 -5.24 28.25
CA ARG A 187 2.01 -5.40 28.41
C ARG A 187 1.31 -5.23 27.07
N PRO A 188 0.19 -5.94 26.84
CA PRO A 188 -0.63 -5.70 25.65
C PRO A 188 -1.17 -4.27 25.66
N LEU A 189 -1.34 -3.70 24.47
CA LEU A 189 -1.85 -2.34 24.28
C LEU A 189 -3.35 -2.24 24.64
N PHE A 190 -4.08 -3.34 24.49
CA PHE A 190 -5.51 -3.50 24.75
C PHE A 190 -5.90 -4.98 24.71
N SER A 191 -7.09 -5.30 25.19
CA SER A 191 -7.65 -6.65 25.11
C SER A 191 -7.93 -7.06 23.67
N PRO A 192 -7.61 -8.30 23.25
CA PRO A 192 -7.81 -8.76 21.88
C PRO A 192 -9.24 -8.50 21.37
N GLY A 193 -9.34 -8.02 20.13
CA GLY A 193 -10.61 -7.72 19.46
C GLY A 193 -11.23 -6.35 19.78
N THR A 194 -10.74 -5.60 20.78
CA THR A 194 -11.40 -4.36 21.25
C THR A 194 -10.94 -3.10 20.51
N ARG A 195 -9.73 -3.08 19.97
CA ARG A 195 -9.16 -1.94 19.24
C ARG A 195 -8.27 -2.43 18.11
N TRP A 196 -7.83 -1.52 17.27
CA TRP A 196 -6.88 -1.75 16.19
C TRP A 196 -5.54 -1.09 16.51
N SER A 197 -4.45 -1.83 16.32
CA SER A 197 -3.08 -1.29 16.34
C SER A 197 -2.19 -2.17 15.47
N TYR A 198 -1.55 -1.57 14.50
CA TYR A 198 -0.63 -2.29 13.61
C TYR A 198 0.51 -2.91 14.41
N SER A 199 0.77 -4.20 14.17
CA SER A 199 1.91 -4.93 14.77
C SER A 199 2.43 -5.97 13.80
N ASN A 200 3.70 -5.89 13.46
CA ASN A 200 4.40 -6.86 12.63
C ASN A 200 4.47 -8.24 13.28
N ILE A 201 4.45 -8.30 14.63
CA ILE A 201 4.45 -9.56 15.41
C ILE A 201 3.26 -10.44 15.02
N ASN A 202 2.12 -9.85 14.69
CA ASN A 202 0.95 -10.59 14.25
C ASN A 202 1.27 -11.48 13.06
N TYR A 203 2.03 -10.98 12.10
CA TYR A 203 2.35 -11.73 10.89
C TYR A 203 3.53 -12.70 11.09
N LEU A 204 4.43 -12.45 12.04
CA LEU A 204 5.39 -13.47 12.46
C LEU A 204 4.66 -14.68 13.05
N LEU A 205 3.67 -14.45 13.94
CA LEU A 205 2.84 -15.52 14.49
C LEU A 205 2.01 -16.19 13.38
N ALA A 206 1.44 -15.43 12.45
CA ALA A 206 0.69 -15.97 11.32
C ALA A 206 1.55 -16.90 10.45
N GLY A 207 2.79 -16.53 10.13
CA GLY A 207 3.72 -17.40 9.40
C GLY A 207 4.07 -18.66 10.17
N MET A 208 4.33 -18.55 11.48
CA MET A 208 4.57 -19.73 12.32
C MET A 208 3.34 -20.65 12.41
N ILE A 209 2.12 -20.11 12.36
CA ILE A 209 0.88 -20.91 12.31
C ILE A 209 0.77 -21.62 10.95
N VAL A 210 1.10 -20.95 9.84
CA VAL A 210 1.17 -21.62 8.52
C VAL A 210 2.12 -22.81 8.59
N GLU A 211 3.33 -22.65 9.14
CA GLU A 211 4.33 -23.73 9.27
C GLU A 211 3.79 -24.89 10.12
N LYS A 212 3.10 -24.60 11.22
CA LYS A 212 2.49 -25.62 12.07
C LYS A 212 1.32 -26.35 11.40
N ALA A 213 0.50 -25.62 10.64
CA ALA A 213 -0.65 -26.20 9.96
C ALA A 213 -0.26 -27.03 8.73
N THR A 214 0.88 -26.76 8.09
CA THR A 214 1.27 -27.39 6.83
C THR A 214 2.45 -28.35 6.97
N GLY A 215 3.35 -28.12 7.91
CA GLY A 215 4.65 -28.80 8.01
C GLY A 215 5.71 -28.21 7.06
N ASN A 216 5.34 -27.30 6.17
CA ASN A 216 6.23 -26.60 5.25
C ASN A 216 6.58 -25.21 5.77
N SER A 217 7.66 -24.59 5.25
CA SER A 217 7.93 -23.20 5.56
C SER A 217 6.83 -22.29 5.00
N TRP A 218 6.55 -21.15 5.65
CA TRP A 218 5.60 -20.18 5.12
C TRP A 218 6.02 -19.65 3.73
N ARG A 219 7.33 -19.62 3.42
CA ARG A 219 7.88 -19.24 2.12
C ARG A 219 7.50 -20.24 1.04
N ASP A 220 7.61 -21.53 1.34
CA ASP A 220 7.22 -22.59 0.42
C ASP A 220 5.73 -22.55 0.14
N GLU A 221 4.90 -22.31 1.18
CA GLU A 221 3.45 -22.20 1.02
C GLU A 221 3.06 -20.99 0.16
N VAL A 222 3.67 -19.82 0.38
CA VAL A 222 3.45 -18.64 -0.48
C VAL A 222 3.93 -18.92 -1.91
N THR A 223 5.08 -19.57 -2.07
CA THR A 223 5.63 -19.90 -3.39
C THR A 223 4.70 -20.86 -4.14
N HIS A 224 4.32 -21.95 -3.52
CA HIS A 224 3.48 -22.98 -4.13
C HIS A 224 2.05 -22.49 -4.43
N ARG A 225 1.46 -21.73 -3.51
CA ARG A 225 0.04 -21.35 -3.59
C ARG A 225 -0.22 -20.07 -4.37
N ILE A 226 0.81 -19.19 -4.48
CA ILE A 226 0.62 -17.86 -5.06
C ILE A 226 1.65 -17.61 -6.17
N VAL A 227 2.94 -17.63 -5.84
CA VAL A 227 4.01 -17.20 -6.76
C VAL A 227 4.02 -18.06 -8.02
N THR A 228 4.07 -19.38 -7.86
CA THR A 228 4.12 -20.34 -8.99
C THR A 228 2.84 -20.34 -9.83
N PRO A 229 1.63 -20.47 -9.25
CA PRO A 229 0.39 -20.50 -10.05
C PRO A 229 0.14 -19.20 -10.82
N LEU A 230 0.51 -18.05 -10.26
CA LEU A 230 0.36 -16.75 -10.91
C LEU A 230 1.54 -16.39 -11.82
N ARG A 231 2.58 -17.24 -11.89
CA ARG A 231 3.82 -17.00 -12.65
C ARG A 231 4.45 -15.65 -12.27
N LEU A 232 4.58 -15.38 -10.97
CA LEU A 232 5.23 -14.17 -10.45
C LEU A 232 6.76 -14.40 -10.46
N ARG A 233 7.36 -14.37 -11.65
CA ARG A 233 8.74 -14.79 -11.86
C ARG A 233 9.77 -13.86 -11.21
N GLU A 234 9.38 -12.62 -10.99
CA GLU A 234 10.22 -11.56 -10.41
C GLU A 234 9.91 -11.34 -8.91
N THR A 235 9.09 -12.22 -8.32
CA THR A 235 8.76 -12.17 -6.89
C THR A 235 9.52 -13.26 -6.14
N THR A 236 10.28 -12.84 -5.12
CA THR A 236 11.08 -13.74 -4.29
C THR A 236 10.87 -13.49 -2.80
N LEU A 237 11.10 -14.52 -2.01
CA LEU A 237 11.09 -14.51 -0.55
C LEU A 237 12.52 -14.79 -0.07
N PRO A 238 13.40 -13.77 -0.08
CA PRO A 238 14.85 -13.95 -0.09
C PRO A 238 15.46 -14.42 1.23
N GLY A 239 14.68 -14.45 2.33
CA GLY A 239 15.21 -14.76 3.64
C GLY A 239 16.34 -13.81 4.05
N ASP A 240 17.49 -14.36 4.39
CA ASP A 240 18.65 -13.58 4.82
C ASP A 240 19.46 -12.95 3.67
N ALA A 241 19.09 -13.17 2.41
CA ALA A 241 19.76 -12.52 1.30
C ALA A 241 19.57 -10.99 1.33
N SER A 242 20.68 -10.26 1.30
CA SER A 242 20.69 -8.81 1.49
C SER A 242 20.70 -8.01 0.19
N ARG A 243 20.97 -8.64 -0.94
CA ARG A 243 21.03 -7.98 -2.26
C ARG A 243 19.72 -8.19 -3.01
N LEU A 244 19.34 -7.18 -3.78
CA LEU A 244 18.21 -7.28 -4.71
C LEU A 244 18.66 -7.96 -6.02
N PRO A 245 17.76 -8.72 -6.69
CA PRO A 245 17.97 -9.15 -8.06
C PRO A 245 18.13 -7.93 -8.98
N LYS A 246 18.83 -8.12 -10.12
CA LYS A 246 18.93 -7.09 -11.17
C LYS A 246 17.81 -7.28 -12.20
N PRO A 247 17.34 -6.17 -12.82
CA PRO A 247 17.71 -4.79 -12.56
C PRO A 247 17.03 -4.24 -11.30
N HIS A 248 17.66 -3.27 -10.63
CA HIS A 248 17.04 -2.54 -9.51
C HIS A 248 17.65 -1.13 -9.39
N PRO A 249 16.91 -0.11 -8.93
CA PRO A 249 17.47 1.17 -8.54
C PRO A 249 18.22 1.07 -7.22
N GLN A 250 19.13 2.01 -6.96
CA GLN A 250 19.61 2.24 -5.59
C GLN A 250 18.52 2.91 -4.76
N SER A 251 18.49 2.60 -3.48
CA SER A 251 17.51 3.16 -2.56
C SER A 251 18.18 3.89 -1.40
N TYR A 252 17.47 4.89 -0.86
CA TYR A 252 18.03 5.80 0.12
C TYR A 252 17.06 6.02 1.26
N THR A 253 17.63 6.15 2.46
CA THR A 253 16.89 6.53 3.67
C THR A 253 17.40 7.90 4.11
N GLU A 254 16.49 8.77 4.51
CA GLU A 254 16.84 10.01 5.17
C GLU A 254 17.16 9.73 6.63
N ASP A 255 18.35 10.11 7.05
CA ASP A 255 18.82 9.96 8.43
C ASP A 255 17.98 10.82 9.37
N ALA A 256 17.36 10.20 10.38
CA ALA A 256 16.41 10.87 11.26
C ALA A 256 17.04 11.94 12.17
N GLU A 257 18.35 11.90 12.37
CA GLU A 257 19.07 12.86 13.22
C GLU A 257 19.67 14.00 12.39
N THR A 258 20.19 13.70 11.22
CA THR A 258 20.95 14.67 10.40
C THR A 258 20.20 15.18 9.17
N GLY A 259 19.09 14.55 8.78
CA GLY A 259 18.37 14.83 7.54
C GLY A 259 19.15 14.43 6.28
N ARG A 260 20.34 13.86 6.39
CA ARG A 260 21.17 13.50 5.24
C ARG A 260 20.75 12.11 4.69
N PRO A 261 20.57 11.97 3.37
CA PRO A 261 20.24 10.70 2.80
C PRO A 261 21.47 9.78 2.74
N PHE A 262 21.32 8.54 3.20
CA PHE A 262 22.30 7.45 3.06
C PHE A 262 21.74 6.32 2.21
N ARG A 263 22.64 5.53 1.59
CA ARG A 263 22.25 4.40 0.75
C ARG A 263 21.82 3.21 1.60
N ALA A 264 20.58 2.70 1.36
CA ALA A 264 19.96 1.64 2.11
C ALA A 264 19.61 0.39 1.25
N THR A 265 20.23 0.24 0.07
CA THR A 265 19.89 -0.84 -0.88
C THR A 265 20.24 -2.24 -0.35
N VAL A 266 21.33 -2.38 0.42
CA VAL A 266 21.84 -3.68 0.90
C VAL A 266 21.33 -3.95 2.30
N LEU A 267 20.26 -4.73 2.41
CA LEU A 267 19.52 -4.96 3.65
C LEU A 267 18.95 -6.39 3.67
N SER A 268 19.19 -7.14 4.74
CA SER A 268 18.50 -8.40 5.04
C SER A 268 17.23 -8.13 5.84
N LEU A 269 16.11 -8.73 5.43
CA LEU A 269 14.82 -8.68 6.12
C LEU A 269 14.31 -10.07 6.53
N GLY A 270 15.15 -11.10 6.50
CA GLY A 270 14.75 -12.45 6.91
C GLY A 270 14.18 -12.51 8.32
N TRP A 271 14.63 -11.64 9.21
CA TRP A 271 14.09 -11.49 10.57
C TRP A 271 12.66 -10.91 10.59
N ALA A 272 12.31 -10.06 9.65
CA ALA A 272 10.94 -9.55 9.48
C ALA A 272 10.02 -10.60 8.79
N GLY A 273 10.61 -11.49 7.99
CA GLY A 273 9.98 -12.66 7.41
C GLY A 273 8.59 -12.41 6.83
N PRO A 274 7.56 -13.12 7.32
CA PRO A 274 6.19 -13.01 6.80
C PRO A 274 5.56 -11.63 7.01
N ALA A 275 6.21 -10.76 7.78
CA ALA A 275 5.74 -9.38 7.97
C ALA A 275 6.26 -8.41 6.90
N GLY A 276 7.36 -8.73 6.14
CA GLY A 276 7.87 -7.70 5.24
C GLY A 276 9.11 -8.00 4.39
N GLU A 277 9.52 -9.26 4.20
CA GLU A 277 10.80 -9.54 3.52
C GLU A 277 10.75 -9.57 1.99
N ALA A 278 9.57 -9.73 1.38
CA ALA A 278 9.48 -10.06 -0.04
C ALA A 278 10.01 -8.95 -0.96
N VAL A 279 10.57 -9.40 -2.08
CA VAL A 279 11.07 -8.59 -3.18
C VAL A 279 10.22 -8.89 -4.41
N THR A 280 9.86 -7.86 -5.18
CA THR A 280 8.98 -7.99 -6.35
C THR A 280 9.25 -6.89 -7.38
N THR A 281 8.45 -6.87 -8.45
CA THR A 281 8.33 -5.78 -9.42
C THR A 281 6.90 -5.21 -9.44
N THR A 282 6.70 -4.05 -10.06
CA THR A 282 5.36 -3.46 -10.21
C THR A 282 4.41 -4.37 -10.99
N GLY A 283 4.94 -5.11 -11.96
CA GLY A 283 4.16 -6.05 -12.78
C GLY A 283 3.65 -7.24 -12.00
N ASP A 284 4.51 -7.89 -11.23
CA ASP A 284 4.15 -9.07 -10.44
C ASP A 284 3.20 -8.71 -9.29
N LEU A 285 3.48 -7.64 -8.57
CA LEU A 285 2.60 -7.21 -7.47
C LEU A 285 1.20 -6.83 -7.98
N GLY A 286 1.12 -6.12 -9.11
CA GLY A 286 -0.16 -5.81 -9.76
C GLY A 286 -0.91 -7.08 -10.21
N ARG A 287 -0.20 -8.09 -10.74
CA ARG A 287 -0.78 -9.40 -11.12
C ARG A 287 -1.35 -10.14 -9.91
N PHE A 288 -0.60 -10.14 -8.78
CA PHE A 288 -1.08 -10.71 -7.52
C PHE A 288 -2.38 -10.05 -7.06
N TRP A 289 -2.40 -8.72 -6.95
CA TRP A 289 -3.57 -7.98 -6.47
C TRP A 289 -4.81 -8.20 -7.33
N ARG A 290 -4.66 -8.15 -8.66
CA ARG A 290 -5.79 -8.42 -9.56
C ARG A 290 -6.27 -9.87 -9.47
N ALA A 291 -5.37 -10.82 -9.30
CA ALA A 291 -5.75 -12.22 -9.12
C ALA A 291 -6.47 -12.47 -7.78
N LEU A 292 -6.06 -11.79 -6.72
CA LEU A 292 -6.68 -11.89 -5.39
C LEU A 292 -8.12 -11.38 -5.42
N LEU A 293 -8.33 -10.13 -5.84
CA LEU A 293 -9.67 -9.52 -5.84
C LEU A 293 -10.55 -10.04 -7.00
N GLY A 294 -9.95 -10.46 -8.10
CA GLY A 294 -10.66 -11.16 -9.18
C GLY A 294 -11.04 -12.61 -8.85
N GLY A 295 -10.90 -13.06 -7.60
CA GLY A 295 -11.37 -14.36 -7.12
C GLY A 295 -10.57 -15.57 -7.60
N ARG A 296 -9.36 -15.38 -8.13
CA ARG A 296 -8.53 -16.50 -8.63
C ARG A 296 -7.75 -17.22 -7.52
N LEU A 297 -7.56 -16.61 -6.37
CA LEU A 297 -6.78 -17.14 -5.25
C LEU A 297 -7.65 -17.60 -4.08
N LEU A 298 -8.81 -17.00 -3.92
CA LEU A 298 -9.74 -17.28 -2.81
C LEU A 298 -11.14 -17.59 -3.35
N THR A 299 -11.86 -18.46 -2.63
CA THR A 299 -13.29 -18.65 -2.90
C THR A 299 -14.07 -17.36 -2.54
N PRO A 300 -15.28 -17.13 -3.07
CA PRO A 300 -16.10 -15.98 -2.69
C PRO A 300 -16.32 -15.85 -1.17
N ARG A 301 -16.45 -16.98 -0.47
CA ARG A 301 -16.59 -17.02 0.99
C ARG A 301 -15.35 -16.49 1.70
N GLN A 302 -14.14 -16.91 1.31
CA GLN A 302 -12.89 -16.46 1.89
C GLN A 302 -12.61 -14.99 1.53
N LEU A 303 -12.88 -14.60 0.28
CA LEU A 303 -12.72 -13.21 -0.13
C LEU A 303 -13.64 -12.28 0.68
N LYS A 304 -14.89 -12.66 0.91
CA LYS A 304 -15.80 -11.93 1.79
C LYS A 304 -15.26 -11.82 3.22
N LYS A 305 -14.67 -12.88 3.78
CA LYS A 305 -14.00 -12.82 5.10
C LYS A 305 -12.81 -11.86 5.08
N MET A 306 -12.00 -11.89 4.02
CA MET A 306 -10.84 -11.01 3.85
C MET A 306 -11.23 -9.53 3.78
N THR A 307 -12.34 -9.23 3.11
CA THR A 307 -12.87 -7.87 2.92
C THR A 307 -13.78 -7.38 4.05
N THR A 308 -14.03 -8.21 5.09
CA THR A 308 -14.75 -7.77 6.30
C THR A 308 -13.81 -6.95 7.17
N THR A 309 -14.09 -5.67 7.28
CA THR A 309 -13.20 -4.67 7.88
C THR A 309 -13.57 -4.25 9.29
N VAL A 310 -12.59 -3.66 9.99
CA VAL A 310 -12.73 -2.91 11.22
C VAL A 310 -12.17 -1.50 11.04
N PRO A 311 -12.66 -0.47 11.76
CA PRO A 311 -12.11 0.87 11.70
C PRO A 311 -10.69 0.92 12.28
N VAL A 312 -9.80 1.74 11.69
CA VAL A 312 -8.40 1.89 12.11
C VAL A 312 -8.11 3.19 12.86
N GLY A 313 -9.13 3.81 13.44
CA GLY A 313 -8.99 5.04 14.23
C GLY A 313 -8.86 6.33 13.41
N ALA A 314 -8.79 6.26 12.07
CA ALA A 314 -8.83 7.41 11.18
C ALA A 314 -10.12 7.39 10.35
N PRO A 315 -10.81 8.54 10.18
CA PRO A 315 -12.04 8.60 9.40
C PRO A 315 -11.87 8.04 7.98
N GLY A 316 -12.79 7.17 7.56
CA GLY A 316 -12.82 6.60 6.20
C GLY A 316 -11.74 5.54 5.92
N ARG A 317 -10.97 5.15 6.93
CA ARG A 317 -9.98 4.06 6.80
C ARG A 317 -10.42 2.84 7.59
N GLU A 318 -10.39 1.70 6.94
CA GLU A 318 -10.77 0.41 7.49
C GLU A 318 -9.72 -0.65 7.12
N PHE A 319 -9.62 -1.71 7.92
CA PHE A 319 -8.67 -2.80 7.69
C PHE A 319 -9.35 -4.16 7.73
N GLY A 320 -9.17 -4.96 6.69
CA GLY A 320 -9.62 -6.34 6.58
C GLY A 320 -8.57 -7.34 7.09
N LEU A 321 -8.51 -8.51 6.47
CA LEU A 321 -7.48 -9.50 6.80
C LEU A 321 -6.27 -9.32 5.87
N GLY A 322 -5.29 -8.53 6.31
CA GLY A 322 -4.06 -8.27 5.55
C GLY A 322 -4.17 -7.26 4.42
N MET A 323 -5.19 -6.43 4.43
CA MET A 323 -5.34 -5.32 3.48
C MET A 323 -6.24 -4.21 4.02
N ALA A 324 -5.96 -2.99 3.58
CA ALA A 324 -6.70 -1.79 3.92
C ALA A 324 -7.75 -1.48 2.85
N LYS A 325 -8.88 -0.93 3.28
CA LYS A 325 -9.93 -0.40 2.42
C LYS A 325 -9.87 1.11 2.43
N GLN A 326 -9.96 1.73 1.26
CA GLN A 326 -10.05 3.16 1.10
C GLN A 326 -11.12 3.54 0.08
N ARG A 327 -11.72 4.71 0.27
CA ARG A 327 -12.65 5.31 -0.69
C ARG A 327 -11.92 6.40 -1.45
N LEU A 328 -11.98 6.33 -2.77
CA LEU A 328 -11.39 7.32 -3.68
C LEU A 328 -12.30 8.53 -3.86
N SER A 329 -11.78 9.63 -4.44
CA SER A 329 -12.53 10.87 -4.65
C SER A 329 -13.77 10.68 -5.52
N CYS A 330 -13.71 9.77 -6.48
CA CYS A 330 -14.82 9.40 -7.36
C CYS A 330 -15.82 8.40 -6.76
N GLY A 331 -15.68 8.07 -5.46
CA GLY A 331 -16.57 7.16 -4.75
C GLY A 331 -16.27 5.67 -4.91
N ILE A 332 -15.28 5.29 -5.71
CA ILE A 332 -14.86 3.89 -5.88
C ILE A 332 -14.18 3.40 -4.58
N THR A 333 -14.46 2.15 -4.20
CA THR A 333 -13.70 1.43 -3.18
C THR A 333 -12.45 0.84 -3.81
N ALA A 334 -11.31 1.05 -3.18
CA ALA A 334 -10.05 0.41 -3.53
C ALA A 334 -9.44 -0.31 -2.33
N TRP A 335 -8.71 -1.37 -2.60
CA TRP A 335 -7.99 -2.18 -1.64
C TRP A 335 -6.50 -2.04 -1.82
N SER A 336 -5.74 -2.04 -0.73
CA SER A 336 -4.29 -1.79 -0.74
C SER A 336 -3.61 -2.40 0.48
N HIS A 337 -2.30 -2.54 0.41
CA HIS A 337 -1.47 -2.67 1.60
C HIS A 337 -0.14 -1.94 1.37
N PRO A 338 0.03 -0.71 1.87
CA PRO A 338 1.28 0.00 1.68
C PRO A 338 2.46 -0.74 2.32
N GLY A 339 3.62 -0.62 1.73
CA GLY A 339 4.84 -1.23 2.24
C GLY A 339 5.96 -0.21 2.45
N GLY A 340 6.72 -0.39 3.52
CA GLY A 340 7.91 0.42 3.81
C GLY A 340 9.05 -0.45 4.27
N THR A 341 10.24 -0.12 3.83
CA THR A 341 11.51 -0.67 4.31
C THR A 341 12.56 0.44 4.23
N PRO A 342 13.66 0.38 4.97
CA PRO A 342 14.76 1.30 4.68
C PRO A 342 15.06 1.34 3.18
N GLY A 343 14.91 2.53 2.58
CA GLY A 343 15.17 2.81 1.17
C GLY A 343 14.00 2.68 0.21
N PHE A 344 12.92 1.95 0.52
CA PHE A 344 11.78 1.79 -0.39
C PHE A 344 10.45 2.07 0.28
N ILE A 345 9.55 2.68 -0.47
CA ILE A 345 8.12 2.76 -0.14
C ILE A 345 7.35 2.20 -1.34
N THR A 346 6.40 1.33 -1.04
CA THR A 346 5.46 0.77 -2.02
C THR A 346 4.07 1.25 -1.65
N ASP A 347 3.42 1.94 -2.57
CA ASP A 347 2.01 2.29 -2.49
C ASP A 347 1.28 1.55 -3.61
N ASP A 348 0.15 1.00 -3.29
CA ASP A 348 -0.65 0.22 -4.22
C ASP A 348 -2.12 0.48 -4.01
N ALA A 349 -2.91 0.25 -5.03
CA ALA A 349 -4.35 0.18 -4.93
C ALA A 349 -4.93 -0.64 -6.08
N VAL A 350 -6.02 -1.33 -5.80
CA VAL A 350 -6.73 -2.14 -6.76
C VAL A 350 -8.24 -1.98 -6.55
N THR A 351 -8.99 -1.91 -7.63
CA THR A 351 -10.46 -1.84 -7.58
C THR A 351 -11.05 -3.11 -6.98
N GLU A 352 -12.23 -3.01 -6.37
CA GLU A 352 -12.89 -4.12 -5.69
C GLU A 352 -13.17 -5.32 -6.61
N ASP A 353 -13.36 -5.08 -7.91
CA ASP A 353 -13.53 -6.11 -8.95
C ASP A 353 -12.21 -6.71 -9.46
N GLY A 354 -11.07 -6.22 -8.98
CA GLY A 354 -9.74 -6.66 -9.41
C GLY A 354 -9.35 -6.28 -10.84
N ARG A 355 -10.13 -5.43 -11.54
CA ARG A 355 -9.88 -5.12 -12.96
C ARG A 355 -8.80 -4.07 -13.15
N THR A 356 -8.72 -3.10 -12.26
CA THR A 356 -7.73 -2.02 -12.35
C THR A 356 -6.82 -2.02 -11.14
N SER A 357 -5.52 -1.95 -11.37
CA SER A 357 -4.49 -1.88 -10.32
C SER A 357 -3.47 -0.79 -10.61
N VAL A 358 -3.01 -0.13 -9.57
CA VAL A 358 -1.93 0.86 -9.59
C VAL A 358 -0.89 0.42 -8.58
N ILE A 359 0.35 0.28 -9.01
CA ILE A 359 1.50 -0.03 -8.15
C ILE A 359 2.55 1.05 -8.33
N VAL A 360 2.98 1.67 -7.23
CA VAL A 360 4.01 2.72 -7.20
C VAL A 360 5.13 2.28 -6.26
N SER A 361 6.37 2.32 -6.72
CA SER A 361 7.55 2.10 -5.86
C SER A 361 8.45 3.33 -5.90
N ARG A 362 8.77 3.86 -4.72
CA ARG A 362 9.64 5.02 -4.50
C ARG A 362 10.93 4.58 -3.84
N THR A 363 12.07 5.18 -4.26
CA THR A 363 13.41 4.82 -3.77
C THR A 363 13.88 5.69 -2.59
N THR A 364 12.94 6.25 -1.84
CA THR A 364 13.19 7.14 -0.69
C THR A 364 12.33 6.73 0.50
N TYR A 365 12.93 6.63 1.69
CA TYR A 365 12.26 6.29 2.95
C TYR A 365 12.75 7.20 4.11
N PRO A 366 11.93 7.63 5.09
CA PRO A 366 10.46 7.44 5.11
C PRO A 366 9.81 8.40 4.16
N GLY A 367 9.39 8.75 3.34
CA GLY A 367 8.80 9.78 2.50
C GLY A 367 8.23 10.95 3.29
N THR A 368 8.12 12.08 2.63
CA THR A 368 7.48 13.29 3.18
C THR A 368 5.96 13.26 2.96
N PRO A 369 5.17 14.05 3.71
CA PRO A 369 3.74 14.22 3.44
C PRO A 369 3.44 14.65 2.00
N ALA A 370 4.26 15.54 1.41
CA ALA A 370 4.11 15.99 0.03
C ALA A 370 4.27 14.85 -0.98
N GLN A 371 5.26 13.98 -0.79
CA GLN A 371 5.45 12.76 -1.59
C GLN A 371 4.27 11.81 -1.47
N GLY A 372 3.76 11.60 -0.26
CA GLY A 372 2.58 10.77 0.00
C GLY A 372 1.32 11.31 -0.70
N GLN A 373 1.09 12.62 -0.62
CA GLN A 373 -0.03 13.28 -1.29
C GLN A 373 0.06 13.19 -2.81
N ALA A 374 1.26 13.39 -3.38
CA ALA A 374 1.46 13.27 -4.83
C ALA A 374 1.20 11.82 -5.29
N THR A 375 1.66 10.82 -4.51
CA THR A 375 1.39 9.41 -4.81
C THR A 375 -0.11 9.08 -4.69
N ALA A 376 -0.79 9.58 -3.68
CA ALA A 376 -2.23 9.39 -3.51
C ALA A 376 -3.02 10.00 -4.69
N ARG A 377 -2.61 11.19 -5.20
CA ARG A 377 -3.21 11.78 -6.40
C ARG A 377 -3.00 10.91 -7.64
N LEU A 378 -1.81 10.36 -7.86
CA LEU A 378 -1.58 9.42 -8.97
C LEU A 378 -2.56 8.23 -8.89
N ILE A 379 -2.69 7.63 -7.72
CA ILE A 379 -3.57 6.48 -7.50
C ILE A 379 -5.03 6.87 -7.77
N ASP A 380 -5.48 8.00 -7.23
CA ASP A 380 -6.83 8.52 -7.40
C ASP A 380 -7.14 8.81 -8.88
N ASN A 381 -6.26 9.56 -9.57
CA ASN A 381 -6.37 9.89 -10.98
C ASN A 381 -6.47 8.62 -11.84
N ALA A 382 -5.58 7.66 -11.62
CA ALA A 382 -5.50 6.46 -12.44
C ALA A 382 -6.70 5.53 -12.23
N LEU A 383 -7.17 5.35 -11.00
CA LEU A 383 -8.32 4.48 -10.73
C LEU A 383 -9.65 5.16 -11.11
N CYS A 384 -9.79 6.46 -10.89
CA CYS A 384 -11.03 7.18 -11.19
C CYS A 384 -11.26 7.41 -12.69
N ALA A 385 -10.21 7.57 -13.48
CA ALA A 385 -10.32 7.73 -14.93
C ALA A 385 -10.62 6.42 -15.68
N ASN A 386 -10.37 5.27 -15.05
CA ASN A 386 -10.55 3.93 -15.64
C ASN A 386 -11.76 3.17 -15.05
N ARG A 387 -12.75 3.90 -14.55
CA ARG A 387 -14.00 3.34 -14.02
C ARG A 387 -15.00 2.95 -15.12
#